data_7cab63006aa1008041efd3ad2a50ff9b
#
_entry.id   7cab63006aa1008041efd3ad2a50ff9b
#
_cell.length_a   1.000
_cell.length_b   1.000
_cell.length_c   1.000
_cell.angle_alpha   90.00
_cell.angle_beta   90.00
_cell.angle_gamma   90.00
#
_symmetry.space_group_name_H-M   'P 1'
#
loop_
_entity.id
_entity.type
_entity.pdbx_description
1 polymer ?
#
loop_
_entity_poly.entity_id
_entity_poly.type
_entity_poly.pdbx_seq_one_letter_code
_entity_poly.pdbx_strand_id
1 'polypeptide(L)'
;MKFPRIIRRIGKRIIKSSPILRRHIMTSTDYRVLNSAEEARGAMASSAGWLAARTVRRQERAYRKLITAMKRGEPRLDLKIAAEAIGATGLTSPSVLEVGCGSGYYSEVFAALVPGGVHYTGIDYSATMIARARDHYPSTSFKIADATRLPFEDNSFDVVFNGVSLMHIVEYQVAIREAARVAARYCVFHTVPVFRNYRTIFLRKHAYGAPVVEVILDKSELISLCHQFGLRLEREWACIPYDVSEVTGYPSSTETYLFSKLRKT
;
A
#
# COMPACT_ATOMS: atom_id res chain seq x y z
N MET A 1 -25.84 1.62 -20.98
CA MET A 1 -27.04 0.93 -20.47
C MET A 1 -26.86 0.63 -18.98
N LYS A 2 -27.64 1.27 -18.10
CA LYS A 2 -27.60 0.99 -16.64
C LYS A 2 -28.54 -0.19 -16.37
N PHE A 3 -27.99 -1.35 -16.04
CA PHE A 3 -28.80 -2.51 -15.64
C PHE A 3 -29.65 -2.20 -14.40
N PRO A 4 -30.91 -2.67 -14.32
CA PRO A 4 -31.78 -2.49 -13.16
C PRO A 4 -31.13 -3.00 -11.87
N ARG A 5 -31.37 -2.34 -10.72
CA ARG A 5 -30.83 -2.70 -9.40
C ARG A 5 -31.04 -4.17 -9.02
N ILE A 6 -32.14 -4.78 -9.45
CA ILE A 6 -32.49 -6.18 -9.19
C ILE A 6 -31.54 -7.14 -9.93
N ILE A 7 -31.20 -6.89 -11.19
CA ILE A 7 -30.27 -7.72 -11.98
C ILE A 7 -28.83 -7.64 -11.40
N ARG A 8 -28.44 -6.46 -10.88
CA ARG A 8 -27.18 -6.30 -10.13
C ARG A 8 -27.14 -7.11 -8.82
N ARG A 9 -28.27 -7.24 -8.13
CA ARG A 9 -28.38 -8.00 -6.88
C ARG A 9 -28.33 -9.52 -7.12
N ILE A 10 -29.02 -10.01 -8.15
CA ILE A 10 -29.03 -11.41 -8.55
C ILE A 10 -27.65 -11.82 -9.10
N GLY A 11 -27.06 -11.01 -9.96
CA GLY A 11 -25.70 -11.24 -10.47
C GLY A 11 -24.64 -11.30 -9.35
N LYS A 12 -24.72 -10.41 -8.36
CA LYS A 12 -23.85 -10.46 -7.18
C LYS A 12 -24.05 -11.73 -6.34
N ARG A 13 -25.26 -12.23 -6.23
CA ARG A 13 -25.57 -13.45 -5.46
C ARG A 13 -25.03 -14.70 -6.15
N ILE A 14 -25.16 -14.81 -7.49
CA ILE A 14 -24.59 -15.90 -8.28
C ILE A 14 -23.06 -15.86 -8.27
N ILE A 15 -22.45 -14.69 -8.36
CA ILE A 15 -20.99 -14.52 -8.26
C ILE A 15 -20.50 -14.92 -6.87
N LYS A 16 -21.23 -14.54 -5.80
CA LYS A 16 -20.89 -14.92 -4.41
C LYS A 16 -21.03 -16.44 -4.14
N SER A 17 -21.93 -17.13 -4.84
CA SER A 17 -22.15 -18.57 -4.63
C SER A 17 -21.20 -19.49 -5.42
N SER A 18 -20.51 -18.99 -6.44
CA SER A 18 -19.55 -19.77 -7.23
C SER A 18 -18.10 -19.39 -6.89
N PRO A 19 -17.31 -20.30 -6.25
CA PRO A 19 -15.90 -20.01 -5.92
C PRO A 19 -15.06 -19.63 -7.15
N ILE A 20 -15.34 -20.27 -8.30
CA ILE A 20 -14.61 -20.04 -9.54
C ILE A 20 -14.94 -18.64 -10.11
N LEU A 21 -16.20 -18.26 -10.17
CA LEU A 21 -16.63 -16.95 -10.65
C LEU A 21 -16.14 -15.83 -9.72
N ARG A 22 -16.19 -16.05 -8.40
CA ARG A 22 -15.66 -15.10 -7.41
C ARG A 22 -14.19 -14.78 -7.68
N ARG A 23 -13.33 -15.78 -7.81
CA ARG A 23 -11.89 -15.61 -8.06
C ARG A 23 -11.56 -14.91 -9.37
N HIS A 24 -12.45 -14.98 -10.36
CA HIS A 24 -12.26 -14.30 -11.66
C HIS A 24 -12.76 -12.88 -11.70
N ILE A 25 -13.82 -12.56 -10.97
CA ILE A 25 -14.55 -11.30 -11.07
C ILE A 25 -14.21 -10.34 -9.93
N MET A 26 -14.00 -10.85 -8.70
CA MET A 26 -13.67 -10.03 -7.54
C MET A 26 -12.16 -9.79 -7.43
N THR A 27 -11.78 -8.59 -7.03
CA THR A 27 -10.37 -8.21 -6.80
C THR A 27 -9.77 -8.93 -5.60
N SER A 28 -10.60 -9.26 -4.59
CA SER A 28 -10.17 -9.99 -3.39
C SER A 28 -11.29 -10.91 -2.90
N THR A 29 -10.94 -12.14 -2.53
CA THR A 29 -11.86 -13.17 -2.02
C THR A 29 -11.17 -14.10 -1.03
N ASP A 30 -11.93 -15.01 -0.42
CA ASP A 30 -11.42 -16.13 0.38
C ASP A 30 -10.56 -15.65 1.56
N TYR A 31 -11.06 -14.65 2.30
CA TYR A 31 -10.40 -14.14 3.49
C TYR A 31 -10.38 -15.18 4.60
N ARG A 32 -9.23 -15.36 5.23
CA ARG A 32 -9.03 -16.19 6.40
C ARG A 32 -8.11 -15.50 7.40
N VAL A 33 -8.52 -15.40 8.65
CA VAL A 33 -7.66 -14.92 9.74
C VAL A 33 -6.57 -15.98 10.00
N LEU A 34 -5.33 -15.52 10.15
CA LEU A 34 -4.18 -16.31 10.54
C LEU A 34 -3.88 -16.05 12.02
N ASN A 35 -3.45 -17.10 12.75
CA ASN A 35 -3.34 -17.04 14.20
C ASN A 35 -2.05 -16.38 14.69
N SER A 36 -1.02 -16.29 13.82
CA SER A 36 0.29 -15.75 14.19
C SER A 36 1.04 -15.20 12.99
N ALA A 37 2.09 -14.40 13.26
CA ALA A 37 3.04 -13.97 12.24
C ALA A 37 3.80 -15.14 11.60
N GLU A 38 4.01 -16.24 12.34
CA GLU A 38 4.65 -17.45 11.82
C GLU A 38 3.75 -18.12 10.76
N GLU A 39 2.45 -18.28 11.04
CA GLU A 39 1.48 -18.76 10.05
C GLU A 39 1.42 -17.84 8.82
N ALA A 40 1.52 -16.53 9.03
CA ALA A 40 1.55 -15.55 7.95
C ALA A 40 2.80 -15.70 7.07
N ARG A 41 3.99 -15.87 7.66
CA ARG A 41 5.24 -16.16 6.93
C ARG A 41 5.15 -17.45 6.13
N GLY A 42 4.65 -18.52 6.74
CA GLY A 42 4.42 -19.80 6.07
C GLY A 42 3.46 -19.68 4.88
N ALA A 43 2.38 -18.90 5.03
CA ALA A 43 1.43 -18.62 3.96
C ALA A 43 2.04 -17.80 2.81
N MET A 44 2.93 -16.85 3.10
CA MET A 44 3.69 -16.11 2.07
C MET A 44 4.68 -17.02 1.34
N ALA A 45 5.46 -17.82 2.06
CA ALA A 45 6.45 -18.74 1.48
C ALA A 45 5.82 -19.80 0.58
N SER A 46 4.59 -20.21 0.87
CA SER A 46 3.84 -21.21 0.09
C SER A 46 3.21 -20.68 -1.21
N SER A 47 3.36 -19.39 -1.49
CA SER A 47 2.74 -18.74 -2.66
C SER A 47 3.72 -17.80 -3.35
N ALA A 48 3.72 -17.80 -4.68
CA ALA A 48 4.46 -16.80 -5.43
C ALA A 48 3.93 -15.36 -5.21
N GLY A 49 2.69 -15.20 -4.71
CA GLY A 49 2.10 -13.91 -4.33
C GLY A 49 2.38 -12.80 -5.34
N TRP A 50 3.04 -11.75 -4.87
CA TRP A 50 3.45 -10.59 -5.68
C TRP A 50 4.64 -10.86 -6.61
N LEU A 51 5.33 -12.01 -6.49
CA LEU A 51 6.41 -12.42 -7.41
C LEU A 51 5.88 -13.01 -8.71
N ALA A 52 4.61 -13.45 -8.75
CA ALA A 52 4.02 -14.08 -9.92
C ALA A 52 3.74 -13.04 -11.03
N ALA A 53 4.29 -13.22 -12.22
CA ALA A 53 4.08 -12.34 -13.37
C ALA A 53 2.57 -12.14 -13.72
N ARG A 54 1.72 -13.14 -13.44
CA ARG A 54 0.27 -13.03 -13.63
C ARG A 54 -0.36 -12.03 -12.64
N THR A 55 0.09 -12.04 -11.38
CA THR A 55 -0.36 -11.10 -10.35
C THR A 55 0.02 -9.69 -10.72
N VAL A 56 1.27 -9.48 -11.12
CA VAL A 56 1.81 -8.20 -11.60
C VAL A 56 0.93 -7.63 -12.73
N ARG A 57 0.71 -8.40 -13.80
CA ARG A 57 -0.12 -7.94 -14.94
C ARG A 57 -1.56 -7.60 -14.54
N ARG A 58 -2.16 -8.30 -13.57
CA ARG A 58 -3.51 -8.01 -13.09
C ARG A 58 -3.56 -6.74 -12.27
N GLN A 59 -2.58 -6.52 -11.43
CA GLN A 59 -2.43 -5.30 -10.65
C GLN A 59 -2.23 -4.09 -11.57
N GLU A 60 -1.30 -4.14 -12.51
CA GLU A 60 -1.08 -3.09 -13.50
C GLU A 60 -2.37 -2.71 -14.25
N ARG A 61 -3.16 -3.70 -14.66
CA ARG A 61 -4.43 -3.44 -15.35
C ARG A 61 -5.42 -2.68 -14.46
N ALA A 62 -5.44 -2.97 -13.16
CA ALA A 62 -6.29 -2.25 -12.22
C ALA A 62 -5.83 -0.80 -12.05
N TYR A 63 -4.54 -0.57 -11.86
CA TYR A 63 -3.98 0.78 -11.70
C TYR A 63 -4.03 1.61 -12.98
N ARG A 64 -3.83 1.02 -14.14
CA ARG A 64 -3.93 1.73 -15.43
C ARG A 64 -5.26 2.48 -15.58
N LYS A 65 -6.36 1.89 -15.12
CA LYS A 65 -7.68 2.56 -15.13
C LYS A 65 -7.70 3.79 -14.22
N LEU A 66 -7.06 3.72 -13.06
CA LEU A 66 -6.98 4.84 -12.12
C LEU A 66 -6.12 5.98 -12.66
N ILE A 67 -4.97 5.66 -13.23
CA ILE A 67 -4.08 6.63 -13.87
C ILE A 67 -4.77 7.28 -15.07
N THR A 68 -5.50 6.51 -15.88
CA THR A 68 -6.27 7.07 -17.00
C THR A 68 -7.35 8.04 -16.52
N ALA A 69 -8.06 7.73 -15.43
CA ALA A 69 -9.05 8.63 -14.84
C ALA A 69 -8.39 9.88 -14.26
N MET A 70 -7.25 9.73 -13.57
CA MET A 70 -6.47 10.86 -13.04
C MET A 70 -6.05 11.84 -14.15
N LYS A 71 -5.54 11.33 -15.29
CA LYS A 71 -5.16 12.15 -16.46
C LYS A 71 -6.32 12.93 -17.07
N ARG A 72 -7.56 12.47 -16.84
CA ARG A 72 -8.78 13.17 -17.26
C ARG A 72 -9.30 14.17 -16.22
N GLY A 73 -8.54 14.42 -15.14
CA GLY A 73 -8.96 15.31 -14.06
C GLY A 73 -9.83 14.64 -12.99
N GLU A 74 -9.97 13.32 -13.00
CA GLU A 74 -10.78 12.55 -12.06
C GLU A 74 -9.91 11.59 -11.19
N PRO A 75 -8.93 12.10 -10.44
CA PRO A 75 -8.12 11.24 -9.57
C PRO A 75 -8.97 10.64 -8.45
N ARG A 76 -8.81 9.33 -8.20
CA ARG A 76 -9.43 8.66 -7.07
C ARG A 76 -8.92 9.25 -5.75
N LEU A 77 -9.73 9.16 -4.69
CA LEU A 77 -9.46 9.78 -3.39
C LEU A 77 -8.07 9.40 -2.82
N ASP A 78 -7.67 8.14 -2.92
CA ASP A 78 -6.37 7.69 -2.44
C ASP A 78 -5.19 8.37 -3.18
N LEU A 79 -5.28 8.56 -4.50
CA LEU A 79 -4.25 9.27 -5.26
C LEU A 79 -4.15 10.74 -4.84
N LYS A 80 -5.31 11.37 -4.58
CA LYS A 80 -5.36 12.75 -4.04
C LYS A 80 -4.71 12.84 -2.66
N ILE A 81 -5.06 11.92 -1.75
CA ILE A 81 -4.51 11.89 -0.40
C ILE A 81 -3.00 11.61 -0.42
N ALA A 82 -2.51 10.74 -1.30
CA ALA A 82 -1.07 10.51 -1.43
C ALA A 82 -0.32 11.79 -1.80
N ALA A 83 -0.82 12.54 -2.79
CA ALA A 83 -0.23 13.81 -3.18
C ALA A 83 -0.39 14.89 -2.10
N GLU A 84 -1.55 14.95 -1.43
CA GLU A 84 -1.80 15.87 -0.31
C GLU A 84 -0.86 15.59 0.87
N ALA A 85 -0.57 14.33 1.18
CA ALA A 85 0.35 13.95 2.24
C ALA A 85 1.79 14.41 1.94
N ILE A 86 2.24 14.32 0.68
CA ILE A 86 3.52 14.90 0.27
C ILE A 86 3.47 16.42 0.35
N GLY A 87 2.43 17.07 -0.17
CA GLY A 87 2.26 18.53 -0.10
C GLY A 87 2.22 19.07 1.34
N ALA A 88 1.61 18.33 2.27
CA ALA A 88 1.52 18.69 3.69
C ALA A 88 2.88 18.73 4.41
N THR A 89 3.95 18.18 3.82
CA THR A 89 5.32 18.33 4.34
C THR A 89 5.86 19.76 4.21
N GLY A 90 5.27 20.59 3.34
CA GLY A 90 5.73 21.93 3.04
C GLY A 90 7.07 22.00 2.27
N LEU A 91 7.57 20.86 1.79
CA LEU A 91 8.83 20.78 1.05
C LEU A 91 8.62 21.09 -0.44
N THR A 92 9.56 21.80 -1.04
CA THR A 92 9.59 22.03 -2.48
C THR A 92 10.46 20.95 -3.14
N SER A 93 9.88 20.21 -4.10
CA SER A 93 10.55 19.14 -4.84
C SER A 93 11.36 18.16 -3.95
N PRO A 94 10.76 17.56 -2.90
CA PRO A 94 11.48 16.69 -1.99
C PRO A 94 12.03 15.45 -2.68
N SER A 95 13.13 14.90 -2.15
CA SER A 95 13.55 13.55 -2.46
C SER A 95 12.61 12.55 -1.76
N VAL A 96 11.95 11.69 -2.57
CA VAL A 96 10.96 10.72 -2.09
C VAL A 96 11.42 9.31 -2.41
N LEU A 97 11.56 8.47 -1.38
CA LEU A 97 11.72 7.03 -1.52
C LEU A 97 10.35 6.36 -1.38
N GLU A 98 9.86 5.70 -2.42
CA GLU A 98 8.70 4.81 -2.28
C GLU A 98 9.16 3.39 -1.96
N VAL A 99 8.67 2.84 -0.84
CA VAL A 99 8.92 1.48 -0.38
C VAL A 99 7.76 0.58 -0.80
N GLY A 100 8.05 -0.45 -1.61
CA GLY A 100 7.04 -1.33 -2.22
C GLY A 100 6.33 -0.66 -3.40
N CYS A 101 7.11 -0.07 -4.31
CA CYS A 101 6.59 0.75 -5.41
C CYS A 101 5.83 -0.05 -6.49
N GLY A 102 5.89 -1.39 -6.46
CA GLY A 102 5.31 -2.22 -7.50
C GLY A 102 5.81 -1.85 -8.89
N SER A 103 4.91 -1.62 -9.84
CA SER A 103 5.25 -1.17 -11.20
C SER A 103 5.42 0.36 -11.33
N GLY A 104 5.59 1.10 -10.22
CA GLY A 104 6.07 2.48 -10.21
C GLY A 104 5.03 3.57 -10.45
N TYR A 105 3.76 3.29 -10.39
CA TYR A 105 2.70 4.23 -10.80
C TYR A 105 2.59 5.49 -9.93
N TYR A 106 3.06 5.49 -8.68
CA TYR A 106 3.09 6.70 -7.85
C TYR A 106 4.10 7.74 -8.35
N SER A 107 5.13 7.35 -9.11
CA SER A 107 6.01 8.32 -9.78
C SER A 107 5.20 9.26 -10.69
N GLU A 108 4.23 8.70 -11.43
CA GLU A 108 3.34 9.46 -12.29
C GLU A 108 2.28 10.26 -11.51
N VAL A 109 1.78 9.69 -10.40
CA VAL A 109 0.82 10.38 -9.51
C VAL A 109 1.46 11.63 -8.93
N PHE A 110 2.68 11.53 -8.40
CA PHE A 110 3.37 12.68 -7.81
C PHE A 110 3.78 13.71 -8.85
N ALA A 111 4.23 13.28 -10.03
CA ALA A 111 4.51 14.21 -11.13
C ALA A 111 3.27 15.00 -11.58
N ALA A 112 2.07 14.39 -11.53
CA ALA A 112 0.83 15.02 -11.94
C ALA A 112 0.14 15.86 -10.86
N LEU A 113 0.24 15.46 -9.58
CA LEU A 113 -0.60 16.01 -8.51
C LEU A 113 0.17 16.77 -7.43
N VAL A 114 1.51 16.63 -7.33
CA VAL A 114 2.33 17.38 -6.36
C VAL A 114 2.88 18.62 -7.04
N PRO A 115 2.54 19.83 -6.59
CA PRO A 115 3.10 21.07 -7.14
C PRO A 115 4.64 21.08 -7.03
N GLY A 116 5.33 21.34 -8.14
CA GLY A 116 6.79 21.30 -8.20
C GLY A 116 7.38 19.89 -8.33
N GLY A 117 6.55 18.85 -8.29
CA GLY A 117 6.98 17.46 -8.42
C GLY A 117 7.82 16.95 -7.25
N VAL A 118 8.47 15.80 -7.44
CA VAL A 118 9.36 15.17 -6.46
C VAL A 118 10.57 14.53 -7.16
N HIS A 119 11.69 14.40 -6.48
CA HIS A 119 12.80 13.55 -6.90
C HIS A 119 12.54 12.10 -6.43
N TYR A 120 11.92 11.33 -7.30
CA TYR A 120 11.39 10.01 -6.96
C TYR A 120 12.41 8.90 -7.15
N THR A 121 12.47 7.99 -6.16
CA THR A 121 13.11 6.68 -6.23
C THR A 121 12.14 5.63 -5.72
N GLY A 122 11.94 4.54 -6.47
CA GLY A 122 11.08 3.44 -6.06
C GLY A 122 11.87 2.17 -5.77
N ILE A 123 11.47 1.43 -4.73
CA ILE A 123 11.99 0.08 -4.47
C ILE A 123 10.85 -0.92 -4.32
N ASP A 124 11.13 -2.15 -4.76
CA ASP A 124 10.27 -3.30 -4.53
C ASP A 124 11.12 -4.57 -4.45
N TYR A 125 10.69 -5.57 -3.66
CA TYR A 125 11.41 -6.84 -3.56
C TYR A 125 11.21 -7.73 -4.79
N SER A 126 10.17 -7.48 -5.60
CA SER A 126 9.83 -8.21 -6.81
C SER A 126 10.62 -7.71 -8.02
N ALA A 127 11.56 -8.50 -8.49
CA ALA A 127 12.32 -8.21 -9.72
C ALA A 127 11.38 -8.01 -10.93
N THR A 128 10.25 -8.75 -10.98
CA THR A 128 9.23 -8.59 -12.03
C THR A 128 8.56 -7.24 -11.97
N MET A 129 8.21 -6.75 -10.77
CA MET A 129 7.64 -5.40 -10.58
C MET A 129 8.63 -4.32 -11.02
N ILE A 130 9.89 -4.41 -10.58
CA ILE A 130 10.93 -3.43 -10.93
C ILE A 130 11.23 -3.43 -12.43
N ALA A 131 11.27 -4.58 -13.09
CA ALA A 131 11.42 -4.63 -14.55
C ALA A 131 10.27 -3.86 -15.24
N ARG A 132 9.03 -4.07 -14.80
CA ARG A 132 7.86 -3.36 -15.33
C ARG A 132 7.89 -1.85 -15.03
N ALA A 133 8.35 -1.47 -13.83
CA ALA A 133 8.49 -0.07 -13.46
C ALA A 133 9.49 0.65 -14.38
N ARG A 134 10.62 0.04 -14.65
CA ARG A 134 11.64 0.57 -15.58
C ARG A 134 11.13 0.65 -17.02
N ASP A 135 10.37 -0.33 -17.47
CA ASP A 135 9.74 -0.31 -18.80
C ASP A 135 8.73 0.84 -18.95
N HIS A 136 7.94 1.11 -17.91
CA HIS A 136 6.91 2.15 -17.96
C HIS A 136 7.47 3.56 -17.73
N TYR A 137 8.51 3.68 -16.90
CA TYR A 137 9.06 4.95 -16.43
C TYR A 137 10.59 4.97 -16.57
N PRO A 138 11.15 4.93 -17.80
CA PRO A 138 12.59 4.73 -18.05
C PRO A 138 13.50 5.85 -17.50
N SER A 139 12.94 7.04 -17.27
CA SER A 139 13.68 8.19 -16.67
C SER A 139 13.64 8.21 -15.13
N THR A 140 12.97 7.24 -14.51
CA THR A 140 12.79 7.18 -13.05
C THR A 140 13.70 6.12 -12.42
N SER A 141 14.21 6.36 -11.22
CA SER A 141 15.08 5.42 -10.51
C SER A 141 14.27 4.32 -9.84
N PHE A 142 14.58 3.04 -10.18
CA PHE A 142 13.97 1.88 -9.54
C PHE A 142 15.03 0.83 -9.18
N LYS A 143 14.96 0.28 -7.95
CA LYS A 143 15.88 -0.73 -7.44
C LYS A 143 15.14 -1.90 -6.80
N ILE A 144 15.71 -3.10 -6.94
CA ILE A 144 15.24 -4.27 -6.18
C ILE A 144 15.79 -4.15 -4.76
N ALA A 145 14.90 -4.11 -3.75
CA ALA A 145 15.31 -4.07 -2.35
C ALA A 145 14.20 -4.58 -1.44
N ASP A 146 14.59 -5.03 -0.24
CA ASP A 146 13.71 -5.47 0.83
C ASP A 146 13.40 -4.29 1.77
N ALA A 147 12.12 -4.07 2.06
CA ALA A 147 11.65 -3.03 2.98
C ALA A 147 12.16 -3.20 4.41
N THR A 148 12.54 -4.42 4.81
CA THR A 148 13.07 -4.73 6.14
C THR A 148 14.59 -4.50 6.25
N ARG A 149 15.25 -4.21 5.12
CA ARG A 149 16.68 -3.91 5.03
C ARG A 149 16.95 -2.97 3.86
N LEU A 150 16.69 -1.69 4.05
CA LEU A 150 16.84 -0.68 3.00
C LEU A 150 18.33 -0.41 2.69
N PRO A 151 18.75 -0.50 1.42
CA PRO A 151 20.15 -0.31 1.02
C PRO A 151 20.52 1.16 0.85
N PHE A 152 20.16 1.98 1.84
CA PHE A 152 20.38 3.42 1.86
C PHE A 152 20.91 3.83 3.24
N GLU A 153 21.69 4.90 3.25
CA GLU A 153 22.21 5.50 4.46
C GLU A 153 21.08 6.15 5.29
N ASP A 154 21.35 6.38 6.56
CA ASP A 154 20.46 7.12 7.45
C ASP A 154 20.18 8.52 6.88
N ASN A 155 18.95 8.99 6.98
CA ASN A 155 18.54 10.32 6.56
C ASN A 155 18.83 10.66 5.08
N SER A 156 18.78 9.66 4.18
CA SER A 156 19.13 9.83 2.76
C SER A 156 17.99 10.35 1.88
N PHE A 157 16.76 10.37 2.38
CA PHE A 157 15.60 10.91 1.66
C PHE A 157 14.78 11.87 2.54
N ASP A 158 14.32 12.98 1.98
CA ASP A 158 13.46 13.91 2.71
C ASP A 158 12.19 13.24 3.20
N VAL A 159 11.57 12.41 2.35
CA VAL A 159 10.34 11.68 2.64
C VAL A 159 10.51 10.21 2.28
N VAL A 160 10.16 9.31 3.19
CA VAL A 160 9.94 7.89 2.88
C VAL A 160 8.44 7.66 2.80
N PHE A 161 7.97 7.25 1.63
CA PHE A 161 6.58 6.97 1.32
C PHE A 161 6.36 5.46 1.19
N ASN A 162 5.43 4.91 1.94
CA ASN A 162 5.02 3.52 1.85
C ASN A 162 3.62 3.48 1.23
N GLY A 163 3.57 3.27 -0.08
CA GLY A 163 2.36 3.34 -0.90
C GLY A 163 1.62 2.01 -0.97
N VAL A 164 0.62 1.77 -0.10
CA VAL A 164 -0.25 0.55 -0.13
C VAL A 164 0.55 -0.76 0.02
N SER A 165 1.75 -0.72 0.58
CA SER A 165 2.65 -1.88 0.67
C SER A 165 2.86 -2.37 2.10
N LEU A 166 2.77 -1.50 3.13
CA LEU A 166 3.00 -1.87 4.54
C LEU A 166 2.11 -3.04 4.98
N MET A 167 0.85 -3.05 4.53
CA MET A 167 -0.10 -4.13 4.80
C MET A 167 0.33 -5.51 4.28
N HIS A 168 1.30 -5.57 3.38
CA HIS A 168 1.80 -6.82 2.80
C HIS A 168 3.15 -7.26 3.38
N ILE A 169 3.65 -6.57 4.40
CA ILE A 169 4.92 -6.85 5.06
C ILE A 169 4.63 -7.42 6.43
N VAL A 170 4.88 -8.71 6.63
CA VAL A 170 4.63 -9.40 7.92
C VAL A 170 5.51 -8.80 9.02
N GLU A 171 6.75 -8.48 8.71
CA GLU A 171 7.71 -7.79 9.60
C GLU A 171 7.56 -6.27 9.54
N TYR A 172 6.31 -5.78 9.59
CA TYR A 172 6.00 -4.34 9.48
C TYR A 172 6.73 -3.46 10.49
N GLN A 173 7.01 -3.97 11.71
CA GLN A 173 7.77 -3.22 12.72
C GLN A 173 9.19 -2.91 12.22
N VAL A 174 9.84 -3.90 11.58
CA VAL A 174 11.18 -3.72 11.01
C VAL A 174 11.13 -2.76 9.82
N ALA A 175 10.12 -2.89 8.97
CA ALA A 175 9.95 -1.99 7.81
C ALA A 175 9.69 -0.54 8.25
N ILE A 176 8.90 -0.30 9.31
CA ILE A 176 8.68 1.04 9.87
C ILE A 176 9.98 1.60 10.44
N ARG A 177 10.76 0.79 11.17
CA ARG A 177 12.08 1.20 11.69
C ARG A 177 13.03 1.61 10.57
N GLU A 178 13.12 0.82 9.51
CA GLU A 178 13.95 1.13 8.34
C GLU A 178 13.47 2.40 7.61
N ALA A 179 12.16 2.56 7.44
CA ALA A 179 11.60 3.79 6.89
C ALA A 179 11.98 5.01 7.73
N ALA A 180 11.85 4.92 9.06
CA ALA A 180 12.25 5.98 9.99
C ALA A 180 13.76 6.26 9.96
N ARG A 181 14.59 5.22 9.79
CA ARG A 181 16.05 5.36 9.70
C ARG A 181 16.46 6.15 8.45
N VAL A 182 15.90 5.77 7.30
CA VAL A 182 16.25 6.32 5.98
C VAL A 182 15.64 7.70 5.74
N ALA A 183 14.48 8.00 6.35
CA ALA A 183 13.86 9.31 6.27
C ALA A 183 14.70 10.37 6.97
N ALA A 184 14.94 11.51 6.32
CA ALA A 184 15.57 12.70 6.90
C ALA A 184 14.55 13.55 7.67
N ARG A 185 13.28 13.61 7.19
CA ARG A 185 12.29 14.56 7.72
C ARG A 185 10.91 13.94 7.94
N TYR A 186 10.40 13.14 7.00
CA TYR A 186 9.03 12.64 7.06
C TYR A 186 8.91 11.19 6.63
N CYS A 187 7.96 10.48 7.25
CA CYS A 187 7.44 9.21 6.77
C CYS A 187 5.96 9.34 6.44
N VAL A 188 5.53 8.77 5.32
CA VAL A 188 4.12 8.66 4.94
C VAL A 188 3.77 7.18 4.82
N PHE A 189 2.84 6.71 5.65
CA PHE A 189 2.25 5.38 5.53
C PHE A 189 0.85 5.54 4.93
N HIS A 190 0.72 5.16 3.66
CA HIS A 190 -0.46 5.46 2.85
C HIS A 190 -1.36 4.25 2.65
N THR A 191 -2.67 4.46 2.84
CA THR A 191 -3.72 3.44 2.67
C THR A 191 -3.47 2.20 3.55
N VAL A 192 -3.12 2.44 4.80
CA VAL A 192 -2.89 1.38 5.79
C VAL A 192 -4.23 0.89 6.33
N PRO A 193 -4.55 -0.40 6.25
CA PRO A 193 -5.75 -0.94 6.88
C PRO A 193 -5.57 -1.03 8.37
N VAL A 194 -6.54 -0.48 9.11
CA VAL A 194 -6.47 -0.39 10.57
C VAL A 194 -7.78 -0.79 11.24
N PHE A 195 -7.64 -1.30 12.46
CA PHE A 195 -8.69 -1.33 13.47
C PHE A 195 -8.49 -0.19 14.46
N ARG A 196 -9.59 0.37 14.97
CA ARG A 196 -9.54 1.40 16.01
C ARG A 196 -9.64 0.82 17.43
N ASN A 197 -10.30 -0.33 17.57
CA ASN A 197 -10.58 -0.96 18.86
C ASN A 197 -10.37 -2.48 18.80
N TYR A 198 -9.38 -2.93 18.06
CA TYR A 198 -9.05 -4.35 17.96
C TYR A 198 -7.57 -4.53 17.65
N ARG A 199 -7.02 -5.64 18.09
CA ARG A 199 -5.58 -5.98 17.92
C ARG A 199 -5.18 -6.13 16.47
N THR A 200 -3.90 -5.98 16.19
CA THR A 200 -3.29 -6.34 14.90
C THR A 200 -3.53 -7.81 14.58
N ILE A 201 -3.93 -8.08 13.35
CA ILE A 201 -4.15 -9.43 12.83
C ILE A 201 -3.51 -9.63 11.47
N PHE A 202 -3.32 -10.89 11.10
CA PHE A 202 -2.90 -11.30 9.77
C PHE A 202 -4.08 -11.96 9.05
N LEU A 203 -4.28 -11.58 7.78
CA LEU A 203 -5.27 -12.18 6.91
C LEU A 203 -4.60 -12.80 5.70
N ARG A 204 -5.00 -14.03 5.36
CA ARG A 204 -4.77 -14.57 4.02
C ARG A 204 -5.99 -14.28 3.17
N LYS A 205 -5.78 -13.80 1.95
CA LYS A 205 -6.84 -13.59 0.96
C LYS A 205 -6.35 -14.02 -0.43
N HIS A 206 -7.27 -14.22 -1.34
CA HIS A 206 -6.95 -14.39 -2.76
C HIS A 206 -7.15 -13.06 -3.46
N ALA A 207 -6.06 -12.45 -3.94
CA ALA A 207 -6.10 -11.16 -4.65
C ALA A 207 -5.26 -11.21 -5.92
N TYR A 208 -5.72 -10.53 -6.96
CA TYR A 208 -5.06 -10.47 -8.28
C TYR A 208 -4.69 -11.86 -8.87
N GLY A 209 -5.40 -12.90 -8.44
CA GLY A 209 -5.20 -14.27 -8.93
C GLY A 209 -4.18 -15.10 -8.17
N ALA A 210 -3.71 -14.64 -7.02
CA ALA A 210 -2.82 -15.38 -6.12
C ALA A 210 -3.24 -15.24 -4.66
N PRO A 211 -2.88 -16.19 -3.79
CA PRO A 211 -2.94 -16.00 -2.35
C PRO A 211 -1.93 -14.92 -1.94
N VAL A 212 -2.38 -13.98 -1.12
CA VAL A 212 -1.55 -12.93 -0.51
C VAL A 212 -1.87 -12.83 0.97
N VAL A 213 -0.89 -12.38 1.75
CA VAL A 213 -1.07 -12.05 3.16
C VAL A 213 -1.25 -10.55 3.29
N GLU A 214 -2.07 -10.15 4.25
CA GLU A 214 -2.35 -8.78 4.59
C GLU A 214 -2.34 -8.62 6.11
N VAL A 215 -1.72 -7.55 6.58
CA VAL A 215 -1.72 -7.15 7.98
C VAL A 215 -2.73 -6.04 8.16
N ILE A 216 -3.64 -6.18 9.12
CA ILE A 216 -4.52 -5.11 9.56
C ILE A 216 -4.05 -4.69 10.94
N LEU A 217 -3.58 -3.48 11.05
CA LEU A 217 -2.91 -2.99 12.24
C LEU A 217 -3.93 -2.45 13.27
N ASP A 218 -3.66 -2.64 14.55
CA ASP A 218 -4.23 -1.78 15.56
C ASP A 218 -3.69 -0.36 15.37
N LYS A 219 -4.57 0.65 15.29
CA LYS A 219 -4.18 2.03 15.03
C LYS A 219 -3.28 2.59 16.12
N SER A 220 -3.58 2.28 17.38
CA SER A 220 -2.80 2.77 18.53
C SER A 220 -1.42 2.11 18.59
N GLU A 221 -1.34 0.82 18.28
CA GLU A 221 -0.07 0.10 18.14
C GLU A 221 0.80 0.73 17.03
N LEU A 222 0.23 1.00 15.86
CA LEU A 222 0.96 1.65 14.75
C LEU A 222 1.55 3.00 15.18
N ILE A 223 0.74 3.86 15.80
CA ILE A 223 1.18 5.20 16.22
C ILE A 223 2.25 5.09 17.30
N SER A 224 2.05 4.21 18.30
CA SER A 224 3.03 3.96 19.37
C SER A 224 4.36 3.45 18.84
N LEU A 225 4.31 2.51 17.87
CA LEU A 225 5.51 1.96 17.23
C LEU A 225 6.26 3.04 16.42
N CYS A 226 5.55 3.86 15.66
CA CYS A 226 6.17 4.98 14.96
C CYS A 226 6.86 5.94 15.94
N HIS A 227 6.22 6.25 17.07
CA HIS A 227 6.79 7.10 18.09
C HIS A 227 8.07 6.50 18.72
N GLN A 228 8.12 5.18 18.97
CA GLN A 228 9.31 4.46 19.44
C GLN A 228 10.51 4.61 18.50
N PHE A 229 10.24 4.73 17.19
CA PHE A 229 11.28 4.95 16.17
C PHE A 229 11.56 6.43 15.88
N GLY A 230 11.12 7.35 16.77
CA GLY A 230 11.39 8.77 16.67
C GLY A 230 10.54 9.49 15.61
N LEU A 231 9.35 8.99 15.33
CA LEU A 231 8.38 9.62 14.43
C LEU A 231 7.22 10.21 15.24
N ARG A 232 6.85 11.45 14.95
CA ARG A 232 5.70 12.13 15.56
C ARG A 232 4.58 12.26 14.53
N LEU A 233 3.36 11.83 14.88
CA LEU A 233 2.20 12.00 14.03
C LEU A 233 1.88 13.48 13.85
N GLU A 234 1.82 13.93 12.59
CA GLU A 234 1.47 15.30 12.22
C GLU A 234 0.04 15.38 11.69
N ARG A 235 -0.36 14.42 10.85
CA ARG A 235 -1.67 14.42 10.22
C ARG A 235 -2.11 13.02 9.82
N GLU A 236 -3.43 12.82 9.79
CA GLU A 236 -4.06 11.60 9.29
C GLU A 236 -5.23 11.93 8.37
N TRP A 237 -5.51 11.02 7.43
CA TRP A 237 -6.64 11.10 6.51
C TRP A 237 -7.35 9.76 6.44
N ALA A 238 -8.70 9.79 6.50
CA ALA A 238 -9.48 8.64 6.07
C ALA A 238 -9.32 8.45 4.56
N CYS A 239 -9.07 7.22 4.15
CA CYS A 239 -8.79 6.89 2.75
C CYS A 239 -9.97 6.18 2.08
N ILE A 240 -9.71 5.20 1.23
CA ILE A 240 -10.74 4.46 0.51
C ILE A 240 -11.47 3.48 1.44
N PRO A 241 -12.75 3.17 1.18
CA PRO A 241 -13.48 2.21 1.98
C PRO A 241 -12.82 0.82 1.99
N TYR A 242 -12.63 0.28 3.17
CA TYR A 242 -12.11 -1.06 3.42
C TYR A 242 -12.74 -1.61 4.70
N ASP A 243 -13.45 -2.71 4.60
CA ASP A 243 -14.07 -3.34 5.76
C ASP A 243 -13.97 -4.86 5.67
N VAL A 244 -13.44 -5.48 6.70
CA VAL A 244 -13.32 -6.93 6.88
C VAL A 244 -14.14 -7.45 8.04
N SER A 245 -15.12 -6.70 8.53
CA SER A 245 -15.97 -7.08 9.67
C SER A 245 -16.74 -8.37 9.42
N GLU A 246 -17.11 -8.69 8.18
CA GLU A 246 -17.73 -9.99 7.82
C GLU A 246 -16.84 -11.21 8.18
N VAL A 247 -15.52 -11.00 8.26
CA VAL A 247 -14.54 -12.08 8.52
C VAL A 247 -13.99 -12.02 9.94
N THR A 248 -13.80 -10.81 10.46
CA THR A 248 -13.13 -10.57 11.75
C THR A 248 -14.08 -10.30 12.89
N GLY A 249 -15.33 -9.91 12.59
CA GLY A 249 -16.29 -9.40 13.58
C GLY A 249 -16.08 -7.94 13.97
N TYR A 250 -15.02 -7.28 13.45
CA TYR A 250 -14.66 -5.91 13.81
C TYR A 250 -14.56 -5.02 12.58
N PRO A 251 -15.11 -3.78 12.64
CA PRO A 251 -15.02 -2.84 11.54
C PRO A 251 -13.58 -2.35 11.35
N SER A 252 -13.18 -2.22 10.10
CA SER A 252 -11.87 -1.71 9.70
C SER A 252 -12.00 -0.56 8.71
N SER A 253 -10.94 0.23 8.58
CA SER A 253 -10.84 1.32 7.61
C SER A 253 -9.44 1.34 7.00
N THR A 254 -9.24 2.08 5.91
CA THR A 254 -7.89 2.46 5.49
C THR A 254 -7.65 3.93 5.80
N GLU A 255 -6.46 4.20 6.32
CA GLU A 255 -6.04 5.54 6.69
C GLU A 255 -4.64 5.83 6.13
N THR A 256 -4.33 7.11 5.97
CA THR A 256 -3.01 7.61 5.57
C THR A 256 -2.47 8.47 6.70
N TYR A 257 -1.18 8.31 7.01
CA TYR A 257 -0.52 8.98 8.12
C TYR A 257 0.72 9.70 7.62
N LEU A 258 0.87 10.96 8.00
CA LEU A 258 2.09 11.74 7.87
C LEU A 258 2.76 11.86 9.24
N PHE A 259 4.00 11.41 9.33
CA PHE A 259 4.83 11.55 10.51
C PHE A 259 6.04 12.43 10.21
N SER A 260 6.39 13.32 11.13
CA SER A 260 7.68 14.02 11.12
C SER A 260 8.72 13.23 11.93
N LYS A 261 9.97 13.27 11.49
CA LYS A 261 11.09 12.69 12.24
C LYS A 261 11.54 13.65 13.35
N LEU A 262 11.57 13.16 14.57
CA LEU A 262 12.10 13.92 15.70
C LEU A 262 13.61 14.10 15.52
N ARG A 263 14.10 15.34 15.65
CA ARG A 263 15.54 15.59 15.65
C ARG A 263 16.14 15.01 16.93
N LYS A 264 17.20 14.22 16.81
CA LYS A 264 18.02 13.88 17.97
C LYS A 264 18.68 15.18 18.43
N THR A 265 18.32 15.64 19.63
CA THR A 265 19.02 16.72 20.34
C THR A 265 20.42 16.27 20.71
#